data_8b302d88f341dcd0e98d94a27ff4e284
#
_entry.id   8b302d88f341dcd0e98d94a27ff4e284
#
_cell.length_a   1.000
_cell.length_b   1.000
_cell.length_c   1.000
_cell.angle_alpha   90.00
_cell.angle_beta   90.00
_cell.angle_gamma   90.00
#
_symmetry.space_group_name_H-M   'P 1'
#
loop_
_entity.id
_entity.type
_entity.pdbx_description
1 polymer ?
#
loop_
_entity_poly.entity_id
_entity_poly.type
_entity_poly.pdbx_seq_one_letter_code
_entity_poly.pdbx_strand_id
1 'polypeptide(L)'
;MNQTVEEQFATMRLSIVALQSKVDELGIAVVTATAAAARPDATFDTVRCRNLHVVDGKGVMRIFAQGLSDGSAPIVWCDPDGQQRIAVGTEVDGSASTTWMDKGGQPRINVSTMADGHALMTWVDKDGKTRIGAGTTADGIASIAWADKDGQTRIRAATMADGTAITSWSDKDGKVRIVAGTNADDSAPIAWSDKDGTPRILASTTADGGAAIQWLDREGKNRMKAITMPDGGTVMIWIDKDGTGRMIAGTMADGKVFLPTMDLKP
;
A
#
# COMPACT_ATOMS: atom_id res chain seq x y z
N MET A 1 67.77 21.97 28.99
CA MET A 1 67.27 23.29 28.54
C MET A 1 65.80 23.36 28.90
N ASN A 2 65.44 24.21 29.86
CA ASN A 2 64.02 24.40 30.20
C ASN A 2 63.40 25.34 29.17
N GLN A 3 62.35 24.90 28.46
CA GLN A 3 61.56 25.77 27.60
C GLN A 3 60.97 26.93 28.43
N THR A 4 60.98 28.13 27.88
CA THR A 4 60.36 29.27 28.50
C THR A 4 58.82 29.13 28.47
N VAL A 5 58.16 29.79 29.38
CA VAL A 5 56.67 29.76 29.45
C VAL A 5 56.06 30.23 28.13
N GLU A 6 56.67 31.14 27.42
CA GLU A 6 56.22 31.61 26.09
C GLU A 6 56.34 30.54 25.01
N GLU A 7 57.43 29.73 25.02
CA GLU A 7 57.57 28.62 24.08
C GLU A 7 56.57 27.49 24.36
N GLN A 8 56.21 27.28 25.61
CA GLN A 8 55.15 26.34 25.99
C GLN A 8 53.78 26.82 25.51
N PHE A 9 53.46 28.11 25.63
CA PHE A 9 52.22 28.67 25.10
C PHE A 9 52.18 28.67 23.58
N ALA A 10 53.27 28.90 22.88
CA ALA A 10 53.35 28.83 21.43
C ALA A 10 53.11 27.35 20.94
N THR A 11 53.70 26.38 21.61
CA THR A 11 53.49 24.96 21.31
C THR A 11 52.05 24.52 21.56
N MET A 12 51.45 24.98 22.65
CA MET A 12 50.04 24.71 22.97
C MET A 12 49.08 25.33 21.93
N ARG A 13 49.31 26.60 21.48
CA ARG A 13 48.57 27.21 20.41
C ARG A 13 48.61 26.45 19.09
N LEU A 14 49.82 25.99 18.69
CA LEU A 14 49.96 25.17 17.47
C LEU A 14 49.25 23.82 17.60
N SER A 15 49.22 23.22 18.76
CA SER A 15 48.49 21.96 19.02
C SER A 15 46.98 22.17 18.96
N ILE A 16 46.47 23.31 19.45
CA ILE A 16 45.03 23.64 19.37
C ILE A 16 44.63 23.84 17.93
N VAL A 17 45.43 24.59 17.13
CA VAL A 17 45.14 24.83 15.70
C VAL A 17 45.16 23.49 14.92
N ALA A 18 46.12 22.59 15.21
CA ALA A 18 46.17 21.28 14.56
C ALA A 18 45.00 20.38 14.95
N LEU A 19 44.52 20.45 16.19
CA LEU A 19 43.33 19.74 16.66
C LEU A 19 42.06 20.32 16.00
N GLN A 20 41.97 21.64 15.88
CA GLN A 20 40.86 22.30 15.18
C GLN A 20 40.79 21.87 13.71
N SER A 21 41.93 21.86 13.00
CA SER A 21 42.02 21.38 11.63
C SER A 21 41.61 19.91 11.49
N LYS A 22 41.97 19.06 12.42
CA LYS A 22 41.52 17.65 12.44
C LYS A 22 40.05 17.48 12.72
N VAL A 23 39.46 18.31 13.57
CA VAL A 23 38.02 18.34 13.83
C VAL A 23 37.26 18.79 12.58
N ASP A 24 37.78 19.78 11.85
CA ASP A 24 37.22 20.25 10.58
C ASP A 24 37.38 19.21 9.47
N GLU A 25 38.50 18.48 9.39
CA GLU A 25 38.74 17.36 8.46
C GLU A 25 37.81 16.19 8.70
N LEU A 26 37.50 15.90 9.96
CA LEU A 26 36.55 14.83 10.33
C LEU A 26 35.09 15.25 10.13
N GLY A 27 34.83 16.53 9.76
CA GLY A 27 33.48 17.05 9.50
C GLY A 27 32.57 17.03 10.73
N ILE A 28 33.15 17.01 11.92
CA ILE A 28 32.42 17.03 13.18
C ILE A 28 32.40 18.47 13.69
N ALA A 29 31.33 19.20 13.41
CA ALA A 29 31.05 20.45 14.12
C ALA A 29 30.59 20.08 15.54
N VAL A 30 31.52 20.01 16.50
CA VAL A 30 31.15 19.93 17.92
C VAL A 30 30.71 21.32 18.33
N VAL A 31 29.44 21.59 18.34
CA VAL A 31 28.87 22.76 19.02
C VAL A 31 28.92 22.46 20.52
N THR A 32 30.07 22.64 21.13
CA THR A 32 30.18 22.67 22.59
C THR A 32 29.62 24.02 23.05
N ALA A 33 28.35 24.05 23.42
CA ALA A 33 27.85 25.11 24.30
C ALA A 33 28.55 24.91 25.65
N THR A 34 29.62 25.65 25.87
CA THR A 34 30.26 25.74 27.19
C THR A 34 29.20 26.28 28.16
N ALA A 35 28.99 25.56 29.24
CA ALA A 35 28.02 25.84 30.30
C ALA A 35 28.31 27.13 31.13
N ALA A 36 29.09 28.05 30.63
CA ALA A 36 29.31 29.36 31.22
C ALA A 36 28.34 30.36 30.63
N ALA A 37 27.21 30.49 31.21
CA ALA A 37 26.03 31.29 30.87
C ALA A 37 25.02 30.47 30.03
N ALA A 38 24.35 29.52 30.70
CA ALA A 38 23.11 28.95 30.21
C ALA A 38 22.09 30.11 29.99
N ARG A 39 22.00 30.59 28.76
CA ARG A 39 20.76 31.17 28.28
C ARG A 39 19.88 29.95 27.91
N PRO A 40 18.76 29.76 28.60
CA PRO A 40 17.90 28.61 28.31
C PRO A 40 17.27 28.67 26.92
N ASP A 41 17.47 29.76 26.17
CA ASP A 41 16.81 30.03 24.90
C ASP A 41 17.85 30.44 23.82
N ALA A 42 18.82 29.56 23.51
CA ALA A 42 19.64 29.81 22.33
C ALA A 42 18.81 29.51 21.08
N THR A 43 18.44 30.54 20.32
CA THR A 43 17.79 30.42 19.01
C THR A 43 18.86 30.42 17.93
N PHE A 44 18.80 29.44 17.03
CA PHE A 44 19.64 29.34 15.85
C PHE A 44 18.78 29.58 14.61
N ASP A 45 19.13 30.50 13.75
CA ASP A 45 18.42 30.71 12.47
C ASP A 45 18.68 29.59 11.49
N THR A 46 19.88 28.98 11.51
CA THR A 46 20.26 27.88 10.62
C THR A 46 21.34 27.02 11.27
N VAL A 47 21.18 25.70 11.20
CA VAL A 47 22.24 24.73 11.56
C VAL A 47 22.61 23.96 10.30
N ARG A 48 23.89 23.99 9.90
CA ARG A 48 24.46 23.18 8.83
C ARG A 48 25.41 22.16 9.43
N CYS A 49 25.04 20.88 9.36
CA CYS A 49 25.86 19.78 9.86
C CYS A 49 25.70 18.54 8.96
N ARG A 50 26.68 17.66 8.93
CA ARG A 50 26.57 16.34 8.27
C ARG A 50 25.79 15.35 9.11
N ASN A 51 25.94 15.46 10.45
CA ASN A 51 25.25 14.61 11.40
C ASN A 51 24.62 15.48 12.49
N LEU A 52 23.36 15.23 12.78
CA LEU A 52 22.63 15.82 13.90
C LEU A 52 22.25 14.71 14.89
N HIS A 53 22.74 14.82 16.11
CA HIS A 53 22.36 13.94 17.21
C HIS A 53 21.70 14.78 18.29
N VAL A 54 20.43 14.51 18.59
CA VAL A 54 19.73 15.08 19.74
C VAL A 54 19.71 14.01 20.82
N VAL A 55 20.25 14.34 21.98
CA VAL A 55 20.27 13.46 23.15
C VAL A 55 19.42 14.05 24.27
N ASP A 56 18.85 13.21 25.10
CA ASP A 56 18.12 13.65 26.30
C ASP A 56 19.11 13.95 27.47
N GLY A 57 18.55 14.37 28.60
CA GLY A 57 19.37 14.70 29.79
C GLY A 57 20.14 13.53 30.39
N LYS A 58 19.93 12.30 29.92
CA LYS A 58 20.68 11.09 30.29
C LYS A 58 21.70 10.68 29.24
N GLY A 59 21.83 11.44 28.14
CA GLY A 59 22.70 11.11 27.02
C GLY A 59 22.13 10.07 26.06
N VAL A 60 20.87 9.66 26.20
CA VAL A 60 20.22 8.73 25.27
C VAL A 60 19.84 9.46 23.98
N MET A 61 20.23 8.90 22.83
CA MET A 61 19.90 9.45 21.52
C MET A 61 18.38 9.40 21.28
N ARG A 62 17.81 10.56 20.92
CA ARG A 62 16.38 10.73 20.70
C ARG A 62 16.06 11.04 19.24
N ILE A 63 16.96 11.77 18.56
CA ILE A 63 16.87 12.03 17.13
C ILE A 63 18.26 11.87 16.54
N PHE A 64 18.30 11.26 15.39
CA PHE A 64 19.49 11.13 14.56
C PHE A 64 19.15 11.53 13.13
N ALA A 65 19.95 12.40 12.52
CA ALA A 65 19.84 12.72 11.10
C ALA A 65 21.24 12.76 10.49
N GLN A 66 21.39 12.13 9.32
CA GLN A 66 22.68 12.02 8.65
C GLN A 66 22.51 12.09 7.13
N GLY A 67 23.43 12.81 6.47
CA GLY A 67 23.66 12.66 5.04
C GLY A 67 24.80 11.67 4.83
N LEU A 68 24.53 10.57 4.14
CA LEU A 68 25.53 9.55 3.84
C LEU A 68 26.33 9.87 2.57
N SER A 69 27.52 9.29 2.44
CA SER A 69 28.40 9.53 1.28
C SER A 69 27.86 8.94 -0.03
N ASP A 70 26.92 7.99 0.06
CA ASP A 70 26.23 7.38 -1.06
C ASP A 70 25.03 8.22 -1.57
N GLY A 71 24.71 9.34 -0.87
CA GLY A 71 23.61 10.22 -1.20
C GLY A 71 22.32 9.94 -0.44
N SER A 72 22.24 8.85 0.33
CA SER A 72 21.06 8.59 1.17
C SER A 72 21.02 9.52 2.39
N ALA A 73 19.84 9.79 2.93
CA ALA A 73 19.64 10.73 4.03
C ALA A 73 18.57 10.23 5.01
N PRO A 74 18.93 9.41 5.99
CA PRO A 74 18.01 8.97 7.03
C PRO A 74 17.83 10.01 8.16
N ILE A 75 16.60 10.05 8.70
CA ILE A 75 16.26 10.68 9.98
C ILE A 75 15.56 9.63 10.84
N VAL A 76 16.01 9.48 12.08
CA VAL A 76 15.50 8.45 13.00
C VAL A 76 15.07 9.09 14.31
N TRP A 77 13.93 8.68 14.84
CA TRP A 77 13.47 9.00 16.19
C TRP A 77 13.54 7.77 17.07
N CYS A 78 14.10 7.93 18.25
CA CYS A 78 14.26 6.86 19.24
C CYS A 78 13.39 7.12 20.49
N ASP A 79 12.98 6.04 21.12
CA ASP A 79 12.30 6.07 22.41
C ASP A 79 13.29 6.34 23.57
N PRO A 80 12.80 6.43 24.84
CA PRO A 80 13.67 6.63 26.01
C PRO A 80 14.72 5.55 26.24
N ASP A 81 14.53 4.37 25.67
CA ASP A 81 15.47 3.25 25.77
C ASP A 81 16.48 3.25 24.60
N GLY A 82 16.41 4.26 23.69
CA GLY A 82 17.28 4.38 22.52
C GLY A 82 16.86 3.49 21.34
N GLN A 83 15.71 2.83 21.42
CA GLN A 83 15.22 1.99 20.33
C GLN A 83 14.56 2.86 19.26
N GLN A 84 14.81 2.54 17.98
CA GLN A 84 14.19 3.21 16.85
C GLN A 84 12.67 3.00 16.86
N ARG A 85 11.93 4.10 16.67
CA ARG A 85 10.46 4.10 16.63
C ARG A 85 9.92 4.59 15.29
N ILE A 86 10.61 5.56 14.71
CA ILE A 86 10.29 6.08 13.38
C ILE A 86 11.60 6.26 12.63
N ALA A 87 11.64 5.82 11.39
CA ALA A 87 12.70 6.11 10.45
C ALA A 87 12.11 6.73 9.19
N VAL A 88 12.70 7.80 8.71
CA VAL A 88 12.36 8.48 7.46
C VAL A 88 13.63 8.65 6.66
N GLY A 89 13.60 8.38 5.38
CA GLY A 89 14.82 8.56 4.58
C GLY A 89 14.57 8.54 3.08
N THR A 90 15.60 8.97 2.38
CA THR A 90 15.74 8.80 0.94
C THR A 90 16.91 7.87 0.67
N GLU A 91 16.75 7.01 -0.32
CA GLU A 91 17.76 6.06 -0.78
C GLU A 91 18.55 6.62 -1.97
N VAL A 92 19.66 5.96 -2.30
CA VAL A 92 20.56 6.33 -3.42
C VAL A 92 19.85 6.35 -4.78
N ASP A 93 18.87 5.47 -4.96
CA ASP A 93 18.08 5.35 -6.20
C ASP A 93 16.98 6.41 -6.33
N GLY A 94 16.83 7.31 -5.32
CA GLY A 94 15.80 8.33 -5.28
C GLY A 94 14.48 7.86 -4.64
N SER A 95 14.39 6.61 -4.18
CA SER A 95 13.26 6.15 -3.38
C SER A 95 13.23 6.86 -2.02
N ALA A 96 12.04 6.97 -1.43
CA ALA A 96 11.86 7.54 -0.10
C ALA A 96 10.94 6.65 0.74
N SER A 97 11.22 6.55 2.03
CA SER A 97 10.41 5.74 2.92
C SER A 97 10.22 6.35 4.29
N THR A 98 9.12 5.96 4.94
CA THR A 98 8.86 6.19 6.36
C THR A 98 8.41 4.88 6.99
N THR A 99 9.08 4.49 8.06
CA THR A 99 8.79 3.25 8.79
C THR A 99 8.49 3.56 10.25
N TRP A 100 7.37 3.06 10.75
CA TRP A 100 7.03 3.06 12.18
C TRP A 100 7.27 1.68 12.76
N MET A 101 7.96 1.63 13.89
CA MET A 101 8.37 0.40 14.56
C MET A 101 7.68 0.26 15.92
N ASP A 102 7.43 -0.97 16.33
CA ASP A 102 6.97 -1.27 17.68
C ASP A 102 8.12 -1.19 18.70
N LYS A 103 7.80 -1.49 19.97
CA LYS A 103 8.78 -1.47 21.05
C LYS A 103 9.92 -2.49 20.86
N GLY A 104 9.69 -3.55 20.10
CA GLY A 104 10.70 -4.57 19.78
C GLY A 104 11.52 -4.24 18.53
N GLY A 105 11.35 -3.03 17.93
CA GLY A 105 12.04 -2.63 16.71
C GLY A 105 11.49 -3.28 15.43
N GLN A 106 10.33 -3.94 15.51
CA GLN A 106 9.71 -4.55 14.32
C GLN A 106 8.89 -3.51 13.55
N PRO A 107 9.03 -3.40 12.23
CA PRO A 107 8.19 -2.55 11.39
C PRO A 107 6.70 -2.90 11.55
N ARG A 108 5.85 -1.88 11.69
CA ARG A 108 4.39 -2.00 11.81
C ARG A 108 3.66 -1.29 10.70
N ILE A 109 4.19 -0.15 10.29
CA ILE A 109 3.69 0.59 9.15
C ILE A 109 4.90 0.99 8.32
N ASN A 110 4.81 0.80 7.02
CA ASN A 110 5.77 1.34 6.06
C ASN A 110 5.02 2.12 5.00
N VAL A 111 5.54 3.28 4.65
CA VAL A 111 5.10 4.08 3.49
C VAL A 111 6.32 4.37 2.66
N SER A 112 6.27 4.09 1.37
CA SER A 112 7.39 4.32 0.46
C SER A 112 6.95 4.79 -0.92
N THR A 113 7.81 5.55 -1.55
CA THR A 113 7.79 5.83 -2.98
C THR A 113 9.06 5.27 -3.60
N MET A 114 8.94 4.54 -4.68
CA MET A 114 10.05 3.94 -5.39
C MET A 114 10.56 4.86 -6.49
N ALA A 115 11.79 4.68 -6.91
CA ALA A 115 12.41 5.46 -7.98
C ALA A 115 11.67 5.34 -9.34
N ASP A 116 10.99 4.24 -9.56
CA ASP A 116 10.19 3.96 -10.76
C ASP A 116 8.75 4.52 -10.72
N GLY A 117 8.41 5.28 -9.64
CA GLY A 117 7.10 5.90 -9.45
C GLY A 117 6.07 5.04 -8.72
N HIS A 118 6.41 3.84 -8.28
CA HIS A 118 5.53 3.08 -7.38
C HIS A 118 5.39 3.78 -6.04
N ALA A 119 4.19 3.75 -5.47
CA ALA A 119 3.95 4.13 -4.08
C ALA A 119 3.29 2.98 -3.32
N LEU A 120 3.74 2.72 -2.11
CA LEU A 120 3.28 1.60 -1.29
C LEU A 120 3.08 2.02 0.16
N MET A 121 1.99 1.55 0.77
CA MET A 121 1.77 1.60 2.20
C MET A 121 1.41 0.21 2.71
N THR A 122 2.05 -0.24 3.77
CA THR A 122 1.78 -1.55 4.39
C THR A 122 1.57 -1.42 5.88
N TRP A 123 0.66 -2.24 6.40
CA TRP A 123 0.47 -2.49 7.82
C TRP A 123 0.83 -3.93 8.12
N VAL A 124 1.67 -4.13 9.11
CA VAL A 124 2.27 -5.42 9.46
C VAL A 124 1.85 -5.81 10.87
N ASP A 125 1.45 -7.05 11.07
CA ASP A 125 1.09 -7.56 12.39
C ASP A 125 2.32 -7.91 13.26
N LYS A 126 2.05 -8.38 14.48
CA LYS A 126 3.11 -8.75 15.44
C LYS A 126 4.02 -9.88 14.95
N ASP A 127 3.55 -10.69 14.00
CA ASP A 127 4.28 -11.85 13.46
C ASP A 127 5.01 -11.51 12.14
N GLY A 128 5.07 -10.22 11.78
CA GLY A 128 5.76 -9.73 10.58
C GLY A 128 4.97 -9.93 9.28
N LYS A 129 3.68 -10.27 9.36
CA LYS A 129 2.84 -10.48 8.17
C LYS A 129 2.10 -9.22 7.79
N THR A 130 2.13 -8.87 6.51
CA THR A 130 1.34 -7.78 5.97
C THR A 130 -0.15 -8.11 6.08
N ARG A 131 -0.90 -7.19 6.73
CA ARG A 131 -2.35 -7.31 6.95
C ARG A 131 -3.14 -6.41 6.01
N ILE A 132 -2.57 -5.28 5.68
CA ILE A 132 -3.12 -4.35 4.70
C ILE A 132 -1.97 -3.87 3.83
N GLY A 133 -2.17 -3.87 2.54
CA GLY A 133 -1.28 -3.25 1.57
C GLY A 133 -2.10 -2.34 0.67
N ALA A 134 -1.65 -1.12 0.45
CA ALA A 134 -2.24 -0.18 -0.49
C ALA A 134 -1.15 0.48 -1.30
N GLY A 135 -1.37 0.68 -2.59
CA GLY A 135 -0.35 1.32 -3.42
C GLY A 135 -0.79 1.58 -4.85
N THR A 136 0.09 2.26 -5.55
CA THR A 136 0.00 2.51 -6.98
C THR A 136 1.24 1.97 -7.68
N THR A 137 1.07 1.48 -8.90
CA THR A 137 2.17 1.04 -9.76
C THR A 137 2.52 2.12 -10.78
N ALA A 138 3.72 2.05 -11.38
CA ALA A 138 4.17 3.02 -12.39
C ALA A 138 3.28 3.03 -13.64
N ASP A 139 2.61 1.92 -13.96
CA ASP A 139 1.68 1.78 -15.08
C ASP A 139 0.23 2.21 -14.74
N GLY A 140 0.03 2.84 -13.56
CA GLY A 140 -1.25 3.47 -13.20
C GLY A 140 -2.26 2.57 -12.52
N ILE A 141 -1.89 1.35 -12.11
CA ILE A 141 -2.76 0.50 -11.28
C ILE A 141 -2.74 1.03 -9.84
N ALA A 142 -3.93 1.24 -9.26
CA ALA A 142 -4.08 1.50 -7.84
C ALA A 142 -4.78 0.32 -7.16
N SER A 143 -4.29 -0.13 -6.02
CA SER A 143 -4.91 -1.26 -5.33
C SER A 143 -4.79 -1.17 -3.82
N ILE A 144 -5.74 -1.82 -3.13
CA ILE A 144 -5.69 -2.10 -1.70
C ILE A 144 -6.06 -3.56 -1.47
N ALA A 145 -5.36 -4.21 -0.55
CA ALA A 145 -5.59 -5.60 -0.19
C ALA A 145 -5.61 -5.77 1.33
N TRP A 146 -6.49 -6.63 1.81
CA TRP A 146 -6.56 -7.07 3.20
C TRP A 146 -6.23 -8.55 3.27
N ALA A 147 -5.29 -8.91 4.13
CA ALA A 147 -4.86 -10.28 4.35
C ALA A 147 -5.31 -10.81 5.73
N ASP A 148 -5.52 -12.12 5.80
CA ASP A 148 -5.79 -12.80 7.05
C ASP A 148 -4.51 -13.03 7.89
N LYS A 149 -4.66 -13.70 9.05
CA LYS A 149 -3.55 -14.02 9.95
C LYS A 149 -2.43 -14.84 9.31
N ASP A 150 -2.72 -15.55 8.24
CA ASP A 150 -1.77 -16.41 7.53
C ASP A 150 -1.08 -15.68 6.35
N GLY A 151 -1.47 -14.40 6.12
CA GLY A 151 -0.96 -13.56 5.03
C GLY A 151 -1.68 -13.80 3.69
N GLN A 152 -2.78 -14.57 3.68
CA GLN A 152 -3.57 -14.80 2.48
C GLN A 152 -4.49 -13.60 2.23
N THR A 153 -4.47 -13.04 1.03
CA THR A 153 -5.39 -11.97 0.64
C THR A 153 -6.83 -12.45 0.67
N ARG A 154 -7.67 -11.73 1.43
CA ARG A 154 -9.10 -12.04 1.63
C ARG A 154 -9.99 -11.09 0.86
N ILE A 155 -9.59 -9.85 0.76
CA ILE A 155 -10.28 -8.80 0.00
C ILE A 155 -9.22 -8.05 -0.79
N ARG A 156 -9.53 -7.76 -2.04
CA ARG A 156 -8.73 -6.87 -2.88
C ARG A 156 -9.66 -5.94 -3.64
N ALA A 157 -9.32 -4.66 -3.66
CA ALA A 157 -9.92 -3.69 -4.58
C ALA A 157 -8.80 -3.08 -5.43
N ALA A 158 -9.06 -2.88 -6.72
CA ALA A 158 -8.08 -2.29 -7.64
C ALA A 158 -8.78 -1.52 -8.76
N THR A 159 -8.11 -0.48 -9.25
CA THR A 159 -8.40 0.16 -10.53
C THR A 159 -7.23 -0.09 -11.47
N MET A 160 -7.50 -0.48 -12.69
CA MET A 160 -6.51 -0.76 -13.73
C MET A 160 -6.26 0.49 -14.58
N ALA A 161 -5.16 0.48 -15.31
CA ALA A 161 -4.78 1.59 -16.20
C ALA A 161 -5.81 1.87 -17.31
N ASP A 162 -6.58 0.87 -17.71
CA ASP A 162 -7.64 0.97 -18.72
C ASP A 162 -8.98 1.48 -18.18
N GLY A 163 -9.05 1.83 -16.88
CA GLY A 163 -10.26 2.28 -16.19
C GLY A 163 -11.10 1.16 -15.58
N THR A 164 -10.76 -0.11 -15.78
CA THR A 164 -11.40 -1.23 -15.12
C THR A 164 -11.24 -1.12 -13.60
N ALA A 165 -12.34 -1.24 -12.85
CA ALA A 165 -12.31 -1.30 -11.39
C ALA A 165 -12.87 -2.65 -10.92
N ILE A 166 -12.19 -3.28 -9.96
CA ILE A 166 -12.53 -4.62 -9.48
C ILE A 166 -12.42 -4.72 -7.96
N THR A 167 -13.36 -5.40 -7.34
CA THR A 167 -13.25 -5.86 -5.95
C THR A 167 -13.48 -7.35 -5.90
N SER A 168 -12.62 -8.07 -5.18
CA SER A 168 -12.72 -9.52 -5.03
C SER A 168 -12.65 -9.94 -3.56
N TRP A 169 -13.37 -11.00 -3.24
CA TRP A 169 -13.37 -11.66 -1.94
C TRP A 169 -12.93 -13.11 -2.11
N SER A 170 -11.92 -13.53 -1.36
CA SER A 170 -11.37 -14.88 -1.40
C SER A 170 -11.68 -15.67 -0.13
N ASP A 171 -11.84 -16.97 -0.26
CA ASP A 171 -11.99 -17.88 0.88
C ASP A 171 -10.65 -18.16 1.58
N LYS A 172 -10.68 -19.00 2.62
CA LYS A 172 -9.49 -19.35 3.40
C LYS A 172 -8.37 -20.02 2.58
N ASP A 173 -8.72 -20.62 1.46
CA ASP A 173 -7.78 -21.33 0.58
C ASP A 173 -7.28 -20.43 -0.58
N GLY A 174 -7.61 -19.13 -0.52
CA GLY A 174 -7.22 -18.11 -1.51
C GLY A 174 -8.06 -18.14 -2.79
N LYS A 175 -9.12 -18.96 -2.86
CA LYS A 175 -10.00 -19.01 -4.03
C LYS A 175 -10.98 -17.84 -4.02
N VAL A 176 -11.07 -17.14 -5.13
CA VAL A 176 -12.01 -16.04 -5.29
C VAL A 176 -13.44 -16.58 -5.29
N ARG A 177 -14.27 -16.03 -4.40
CA ARG A 177 -15.67 -16.41 -4.19
C ARG A 177 -16.65 -15.38 -4.74
N ILE A 178 -16.27 -14.13 -4.70
CA ILE A 178 -17.05 -13.03 -5.24
C ILE A 178 -16.11 -12.11 -6.00
N VAL A 179 -16.52 -11.68 -7.16
CA VAL A 179 -15.90 -10.58 -7.92
C VAL A 179 -16.99 -9.61 -8.30
N ALA A 180 -16.75 -8.33 -8.11
CA ALA A 180 -17.61 -7.27 -8.58
C ALA A 180 -16.75 -6.15 -9.16
N GLY A 181 -17.22 -5.51 -10.22
CA GLY A 181 -16.45 -4.44 -10.82
C GLY A 181 -17.18 -3.67 -11.92
N THR A 182 -16.45 -2.79 -12.54
CA THR A 182 -16.82 -2.12 -13.79
C THR A 182 -15.70 -2.35 -14.79
N ASN A 183 -16.04 -2.61 -16.03
CA ASN A 183 -15.08 -2.75 -17.11
C ASN A 183 -14.84 -1.39 -17.80
N ALA A 184 -13.83 -1.31 -18.63
CA ALA A 184 -13.49 -0.12 -19.41
C ALA A 184 -14.60 0.29 -20.41
N ASP A 185 -15.53 -0.60 -20.75
CA ASP A 185 -16.69 -0.38 -21.60
C ASP A 185 -17.96 0.00 -20.83
N ASP A 186 -17.83 0.41 -19.55
CA ASP A 186 -18.92 0.76 -18.62
C ASP A 186 -19.86 -0.42 -18.25
N SER A 187 -19.58 -1.63 -18.69
CA SER A 187 -20.29 -2.80 -18.18
C SER A 187 -19.91 -3.10 -16.72
N ALA A 188 -20.86 -3.58 -15.93
CA ALA A 188 -20.66 -3.83 -14.50
C ALA A 188 -21.01 -5.28 -14.15
N PRO A 189 -20.03 -6.20 -14.17
CA PRO A 189 -20.22 -7.59 -13.79
C PRO A 189 -20.11 -7.82 -12.29
N ILE A 190 -20.86 -8.81 -11.79
CA ILE A 190 -20.64 -9.46 -10.50
C ILE A 190 -20.77 -10.97 -10.67
N ALA A 191 -19.86 -11.71 -10.05
CA ALA A 191 -19.84 -13.16 -10.09
C ALA A 191 -19.77 -13.75 -8.68
N TRP A 192 -20.52 -14.80 -8.42
CA TRP A 192 -20.43 -15.64 -7.23
C TRP A 192 -19.95 -17.02 -7.65
N SER A 193 -18.87 -17.49 -7.03
CA SER A 193 -18.24 -18.78 -7.32
C SER A 193 -18.43 -19.77 -6.18
N ASP A 194 -18.49 -21.06 -6.52
CA ASP A 194 -18.49 -22.14 -5.54
C ASP A 194 -17.11 -22.36 -4.89
N LYS A 195 -17.01 -23.37 -4.02
CA LYS A 195 -15.76 -23.71 -3.33
C LYS A 195 -14.61 -24.10 -4.27
N ASP A 196 -14.90 -24.50 -5.49
CA ASP A 196 -13.91 -24.92 -6.48
C ASP A 196 -13.47 -23.74 -7.38
N GLY A 197 -14.10 -22.55 -7.20
CA GLY A 197 -13.86 -21.34 -7.99
C GLY A 197 -14.68 -21.28 -9.27
N THR A 198 -15.61 -22.20 -9.48
CA THR A 198 -16.53 -22.20 -10.63
C THR A 198 -17.64 -21.18 -10.41
N PRO A 199 -17.86 -20.22 -11.32
CA PRO A 199 -18.98 -19.30 -11.23
C PRO A 199 -20.31 -20.04 -11.18
N ARG A 200 -21.21 -19.63 -10.28
CA ARG A 200 -22.55 -20.20 -10.09
C ARG A 200 -23.65 -19.20 -10.40
N ILE A 201 -23.36 -17.94 -10.16
CA ILE A 201 -24.25 -16.84 -10.52
C ILE A 201 -23.40 -15.76 -11.18
N LEU A 202 -23.82 -15.26 -12.30
CA LEU A 202 -23.28 -14.09 -12.98
C LEU A 202 -24.40 -13.07 -13.13
N ALA A 203 -24.14 -11.85 -12.71
CA ALA A 203 -25.00 -10.72 -12.99
C ALA A 203 -24.18 -9.62 -13.67
N SER A 204 -24.73 -8.95 -14.65
CA SER A 204 -24.04 -7.87 -15.34
C SER A 204 -25.03 -6.87 -15.94
N THR A 205 -24.56 -5.63 -16.05
CA THR A 205 -25.13 -4.65 -16.99
C THR A 205 -24.22 -4.57 -18.20
N THR A 206 -24.76 -4.18 -19.33
CA THR A 206 -24.00 -3.90 -20.56
C THR A 206 -23.90 -2.40 -20.79
N ALA A 207 -22.91 -1.94 -21.57
CA ALA A 207 -22.70 -0.53 -21.87
C ALA A 207 -23.91 0.15 -22.55
N ASP A 208 -24.71 -0.60 -23.29
CA ASP A 208 -25.94 -0.13 -23.99
C ASP A 208 -27.18 -0.12 -23.08
N GLY A 209 -27.04 -0.42 -21.78
CA GLY A 209 -28.13 -0.37 -20.79
C GLY A 209 -28.88 -1.69 -20.60
N GLY A 210 -28.48 -2.76 -21.25
CA GLY A 210 -28.98 -4.10 -20.96
C GLY A 210 -28.54 -4.61 -19.60
N ALA A 211 -29.25 -5.60 -19.04
CA ALA A 211 -28.86 -6.29 -17.81
C ALA A 211 -29.17 -7.78 -17.91
N ALA A 212 -28.35 -8.59 -17.28
CA ALA A 212 -28.55 -10.04 -17.26
C ALA A 212 -28.17 -10.61 -15.90
N ILE A 213 -28.89 -11.68 -15.49
CA ILE A 213 -28.47 -12.59 -14.43
C ILE A 213 -28.55 -14.03 -14.96
N GLN A 214 -27.53 -14.80 -14.63
CA GLN A 214 -27.36 -16.18 -15.12
C GLN A 214 -27.09 -17.09 -13.93
N TRP A 215 -27.74 -18.23 -13.90
CA TRP A 215 -27.47 -19.31 -12.95
C TRP A 215 -26.82 -20.46 -13.71
N LEU A 216 -25.69 -20.92 -13.20
CA LEU A 216 -24.86 -21.94 -13.83
C LEU A 216 -24.88 -23.22 -12.99
N ASP A 217 -24.79 -24.36 -13.65
CA ASP A 217 -24.58 -25.64 -12.98
C ASP A 217 -23.12 -25.83 -12.55
N ARG A 218 -22.84 -27.03 -12.01
CA ARG A 218 -21.50 -27.36 -11.53
C ARG A 218 -20.45 -27.44 -12.66
N GLU A 219 -20.89 -27.62 -13.88
CA GLU A 219 -20.05 -27.66 -15.08
C GLU A 219 -19.88 -26.30 -15.73
N GLY A 220 -20.48 -25.23 -15.14
CA GLY A 220 -20.45 -23.87 -15.67
C GLY A 220 -21.44 -23.64 -16.83
N LYS A 221 -22.38 -24.55 -17.06
CA LYS A 221 -23.40 -24.40 -18.09
C LYS A 221 -24.59 -23.60 -17.55
N ASN A 222 -25.14 -22.70 -18.37
CA ASN A 222 -26.33 -21.97 -18.01
C ASN A 222 -27.53 -22.89 -17.80
N ARG A 223 -28.27 -22.66 -16.70
CA ARG A 223 -29.52 -23.35 -16.35
C ARG A 223 -30.71 -22.40 -16.34
N MET A 224 -30.44 -21.15 -16.04
CA MET A 224 -31.46 -20.10 -16.11
C MET A 224 -30.79 -18.80 -16.50
N LYS A 225 -31.47 -17.99 -17.28
CA LYS A 225 -31.11 -16.61 -17.60
C LYS A 225 -32.32 -15.71 -17.44
N ALA A 226 -32.12 -14.53 -16.85
CA ALA A 226 -33.04 -13.43 -16.90
C ALA A 226 -32.30 -12.25 -17.54
N ILE A 227 -32.92 -11.62 -18.53
CA ILE A 227 -32.31 -10.57 -19.35
C ILE A 227 -33.30 -9.43 -19.47
N THR A 228 -32.83 -8.19 -19.28
CA THR A 228 -33.46 -6.97 -19.70
C THR A 228 -32.69 -6.41 -20.87
N MET A 229 -33.35 -6.18 -22.00
CA MET A 229 -32.72 -5.64 -23.19
C MET A 229 -32.70 -4.10 -23.13
N PRO A 230 -31.80 -3.41 -23.86
CA PRO A 230 -31.72 -1.95 -23.86
C PRO A 230 -33.02 -1.27 -24.28
N ASP A 231 -33.85 -1.91 -25.11
CA ASP A 231 -35.19 -1.43 -25.57
C ASP A 231 -36.28 -1.63 -24.53
N GLY A 232 -35.99 -2.18 -23.35
CA GLY A 232 -36.93 -2.46 -22.26
C GLY A 232 -37.61 -3.82 -22.34
N GLY A 233 -37.37 -4.63 -23.38
CA GLY A 233 -37.81 -6.01 -23.43
C GLY A 233 -37.19 -6.85 -22.34
N THR A 234 -37.91 -7.84 -21.80
CA THR A 234 -37.40 -8.75 -20.76
C THR A 234 -37.64 -10.19 -21.19
N VAL A 235 -36.63 -11.04 -20.88
CA VAL A 235 -36.71 -12.48 -21.18
C VAL A 235 -36.20 -13.29 -20.01
N MET A 236 -36.92 -14.35 -19.66
CA MET A 236 -36.45 -15.39 -18.73
C MET A 236 -36.44 -16.74 -19.46
N ILE A 237 -35.33 -17.45 -19.38
CA ILE A 237 -35.07 -18.70 -20.09
C ILE A 237 -34.64 -19.76 -19.10
N TRP A 238 -35.30 -20.91 -19.10
CA TRP A 238 -34.89 -22.12 -18.40
C TRP A 238 -34.26 -23.08 -19.41
N ILE A 239 -33.11 -23.63 -19.08
CA ILE A 239 -32.26 -24.42 -19.98
C ILE A 239 -32.01 -25.78 -19.35
N ASP A 240 -32.24 -26.85 -20.11
CA ASP A 240 -32.00 -28.21 -19.64
C ASP A 240 -30.50 -28.60 -19.62
N LYS A 241 -30.24 -29.84 -19.22
CA LYS A 241 -28.88 -30.36 -19.14
C LYS A 241 -28.15 -30.42 -20.48
N ASP A 242 -28.89 -30.48 -21.58
CA ASP A 242 -28.37 -30.60 -22.94
C ASP A 242 -28.17 -29.23 -23.61
N GLY A 243 -28.50 -28.12 -22.88
CA GLY A 243 -28.37 -26.77 -23.37
C GLY A 243 -29.58 -26.24 -24.14
N THR A 244 -30.68 -27.00 -24.17
CA THR A 244 -31.92 -26.62 -24.87
C THR A 244 -32.79 -25.77 -23.95
N GLY A 245 -33.29 -24.62 -24.48
CA GLY A 245 -34.29 -23.81 -23.78
C GLY A 245 -35.62 -24.55 -23.69
N ARG A 246 -36.09 -24.78 -22.45
CA ARG A 246 -37.34 -25.53 -22.19
C ARG A 246 -38.50 -24.65 -21.89
N MET A 247 -38.25 -23.46 -21.38
CA MET A 247 -39.26 -22.46 -21.09
C MET A 247 -38.66 -21.08 -21.37
N ILE A 248 -39.43 -20.27 -22.10
CA ILE A 248 -39.06 -18.89 -22.39
C ILE A 248 -40.32 -18.05 -22.10
N ALA A 249 -40.16 -17.07 -21.21
CA ALA A 249 -41.24 -16.12 -20.89
C ALA A 249 -40.64 -14.70 -20.91
N GLY A 250 -41.45 -13.73 -21.28
CA GLY A 250 -40.98 -12.37 -21.30
C GLY A 250 -41.97 -11.34 -21.81
N THR A 251 -41.48 -10.12 -21.94
CA THR A 251 -42.22 -9.00 -22.54
C THR A 251 -41.39 -8.39 -23.66
N MET A 252 -42.03 -7.99 -24.72
CA MET A 252 -41.42 -7.23 -25.81
C MET A 252 -41.35 -5.73 -25.41
N ALA A 253 -40.53 -4.95 -26.10
CA ALA A 253 -40.45 -3.50 -25.93
C ALA A 253 -41.79 -2.78 -26.10
N ASP A 254 -42.70 -3.32 -26.92
CA ASP A 254 -44.07 -2.80 -27.13
C ASP A 254 -45.09 -3.23 -26.05
N GLY A 255 -44.58 -3.91 -24.98
CA GLY A 255 -45.40 -4.37 -23.85
C GLY A 255 -46.12 -5.69 -24.08
N LYS A 256 -46.02 -6.31 -25.26
CA LYS A 256 -46.62 -7.61 -25.51
C LYS A 256 -45.92 -8.69 -24.68
N VAL A 257 -46.72 -9.50 -23.97
CA VAL A 257 -46.28 -10.63 -23.19
C VAL A 257 -46.26 -11.87 -24.06
N PHE A 258 -45.15 -12.61 -24.04
CA PHE A 258 -45.13 -13.97 -24.54
C PHE A 258 -44.95 -14.94 -23.36
N LEU A 259 -45.87 -15.92 -23.33
CA LEU A 259 -45.83 -17.00 -22.33
C LEU A 259 -45.33 -18.28 -23.01
N PRO A 260 -44.69 -19.15 -22.28
CA PRO A 260 -44.16 -20.37 -22.85
C PRO A 260 -45.31 -21.25 -23.34
N THR A 261 -45.19 -21.79 -24.55
CA THR A 261 -45.86 -23.03 -24.89
C THR A 261 -45.18 -24.12 -24.11
N MET A 262 -45.80 -24.64 -23.02
CA MET A 262 -45.31 -25.79 -22.34
C MET A 262 -45.49 -27.03 -23.25
N ASP A 263 -44.42 -27.47 -23.90
CA ASP A 263 -44.38 -28.83 -24.43
C ASP A 263 -44.27 -29.78 -23.24
N LEU A 264 -45.36 -29.97 -22.53
CA LEU A 264 -45.48 -31.08 -21.55
C LEU A 264 -45.54 -32.39 -22.37
N LYS A 265 -44.41 -32.84 -22.88
CA LYS A 265 -44.31 -34.23 -23.27
C LYS A 265 -44.40 -35.08 -22.02
N PRO A 266 -45.31 -36.08 -22.00
CA PRO A 266 -45.48 -36.97 -20.87
C PRO A 266 -44.20 -37.78 -20.55
#